data_ea34b9df074a6680107c58b37dbda1a1
#
_entry.id   ea34b9df074a6680107c58b37dbda1a1
#
_cell.length_a   1.000
_cell.length_b   1.000
_cell.length_c   1.000
_cell.angle_alpha   90.00
_cell.angle_beta   90.00
_cell.angle_gamma   90.00
#
_symmetry.space_group_name_H-M   'P 1'
#
loop_
_entity.id
_entity.type
_entity.pdbx_description
1 polymer ?
#
loop_
_entity_poly.entity_id
_entity_poly.type
_entity_poly.pdbx_seq_one_letter_code
_entity_poly.pdbx_strand_id
1 'polypeptide(L)'
;MLFRSQARFGPDVEWIETVDYAVDPRRGDKFYDAVRRYWPGLRDGALQPGYAGIRPKISGPDEPAADFVVQGPGSHGIPGLVNLYGIESPGLTSSLPLADEAVRQLGG
;
A
#
# COMPACT_ATOMS: atom_id res chain seq x y z
N MET A 1 2.88 3.56 -34.21
CA MET A 1 2.50 3.76 -32.82
C MET A 1 3.69 3.43 -31.93
N LEU A 2 4.34 4.44 -31.36
CA LEU A 2 5.49 4.20 -30.47
C LEU A 2 4.95 3.94 -29.05
N PHE A 3 5.01 2.70 -28.60
CA PHE A 3 4.78 2.37 -27.21
C PHE A 3 5.95 2.90 -26.37
N ARG A 4 5.72 3.96 -25.62
CA ARG A 4 6.71 4.42 -24.64
C ARG A 4 6.60 3.51 -23.41
N SER A 5 7.47 2.52 -23.36
CA SER A 5 7.62 1.70 -22.17
C SER A 5 8.31 2.52 -21.09
N GLN A 6 7.72 2.60 -19.91
CA GLN A 6 8.31 3.22 -18.73
C GLN A 6 8.55 2.14 -17.67
N ALA A 7 9.75 2.15 -17.07
CA ALA A 7 10.01 1.37 -15.88
C ALA A 7 9.67 2.19 -14.64
N ARG A 8 9.09 1.54 -13.63
CA ARG A 8 8.80 2.14 -12.33
C ARG A 8 9.63 1.45 -11.27
N PHE A 9 10.14 2.24 -10.33
CA PHE A 9 10.93 1.79 -9.21
C PHE A 9 10.27 2.25 -7.92
N GLY A 10 10.28 1.40 -6.90
CA GLY A 10 9.62 1.65 -5.64
C GLY A 10 8.97 0.39 -5.06
N PRO A 11 8.11 0.50 -4.07
CA PRO A 11 7.74 1.74 -3.40
C PRO A 11 8.82 2.27 -2.47
N ASP A 12 8.71 3.54 -2.14
CA ASP A 12 9.35 4.18 -1.03
C ASP A 12 8.27 4.60 -0.03
N VAL A 13 8.48 4.41 1.25
CA VAL A 13 7.47 4.63 2.29
C VAL A 13 8.03 5.50 3.42
N GLU A 14 7.16 6.30 4.01
CA GLU A 14 7.42 7.05 5.24
C GLU A 14 6.13 7.21 6.04
N TRP A 15 6.28 7.36 7.34
CA TRP A 15 5.18 7.74 8.21
C TRP A 15 4.96 9.24 8.12
N ILE A 16 3.70 9.65 8.05
CA ILE A 16 3.28 11.05 8.00
C ILE A 16 2.19 11.31 9.04
N GLU A 17 2.17 12.50 9.62
CA GLU A 17 1.14 12.92 10.57
C GLU A 17 0.00 13.68 9.88
N THR A 18 0.31 14.32 8.77
CA THR A 18 -0.66 15.10 7.99
C THR A 18 -0.76 14.54 6.59
N VAL A 19 -1.98 14.47 6.07
CA VAL A 19 -2.24 14.00 4.70
C VAL A 19 -1.55 14.92 3.70
N ASP A 20 -0.57 14.39 2.99
CA ASP A 20 0.14 15.07 1.92
C ASP A 20 0.44 14.07 0.78
N TYR A 21 0.06 14.44 -0.43
CA TYR A 21 0.30 13.64 -1.65
C TYR A 21 1.48 14.18 -2.48
N ALA A 22 2.18 15.19 -2.00
CA ALA A 22 3.36 15.70 -2.67
C ALA A 22 4.47 14.63 -2.66
N VAL A 23 5.21 14.55 -3.76
CA VAL A 23 6.38 13.67 -3.89
C VAL A 23 7.62 14.53 -3.88
N ASP A 24 8.48 14.36 -2.87
CA ASP A 24 9.80 15.00 -2.87
C ASP A 24 10.70 14.33 -3.93
N PRO A 25 11.12 15.06 -4.98
CA PRO A 25 11.97 14.49 -6.03
C PRO A 25 13.28 13.89 -5.51
N ARG A 26 13.83 14.43 -4.41
CA ARG A 26 15.09 13.97 -3.81
C ARG A 26 15.00 12.54 -3.26
N ARG A 27 13.81 12.05 -2.98
CA ARG A 27 13.59 10.66 -2.55
C ARG A 27 13.97 9.65 -3.63
N GLY A 28 14.00 10.07 -4.88
CA GLY A 28 14.48 9.28 -6.00
C GLY A 28 15.96 8.97 -5.96
N ASP A 29 16.77 9.78 -5.30
CA ASP A 29 18.24 9.69 -5.33
C ASP A 29 18.76 8.35 -4.82
N LYS A 30 18.15 7.82 -3.78
CA LYS A 30 18.52 6.52 -3.19
C LYS A 30 18.28 5.32 -4.13
N PHE A 31 17.47 5.47 -5.15
CA PHE A 31 17.17 4.39 -6.09
C PHE A 31 18.26 4.19 -7.14
N TYR A 32 19.08 5.21 -7.44
CA TYR A 32 20.10 5.12 -8.48
C TYR A 32 21.08 3.97 -8.25
N ASP A 33 21.64 3.87 -7.06
CA ASP A 33 22.62 2.81 -6.74
C ASP A 33 21.98 1.43 -6.82
N ALA A 34 20.79 1.27 -6.30
CA ALA A 34 20.09 -0.01 -6.34
C ALA A 34 19.72 -0.43 -7.76
N VAL A 35 19.22 0.48 -8.58
CA VAL A 35 18.82 0.23 -9.96
C VAL A 35 20.05 -0.05 -10.83
N ARG A 36 21.15 0.66 -10.64
CA ARG A 36 22.38 0.48 -11.42
C ARG A 36 23.05 -0.88 -11.22
N ARG A 37 22.71 -1.61 -10.17
CA ARG A 37 23.20 -2.99 -9.99
C ARG A 37 22.72 -3.92 -11.10
N TYR A 38 21.55 -3.67 -11.68
CA TYR A 38 21.01 -4.48 -12.77
C TYR A 38 20.79 -3.70 -14.07
N TRP A 39 20.77 -2.37 -14.00
CA TRP A 39 20.73 -1.50 -15.17
C TRP A 39 21.77 -0.38 -15.07
N PRO A 40 23.04 -0.68 -15.36
CA PRO A 40 24.16 0.28 -15.26
C PRO A 40 24.00 1.52 -16.15
N GLY A 41 23.23 1.41 -17.22
CA GLY A 41 22.98 2.49 -18.16
C GLY A 41 22.00 3.58 -17.69
N LEU A 42 21.49 3.49 -16.45
CA LEU A 42 20.62 4.54 -15.88
C LEU A 42 21.40 5.85 -15.71
N ARG A 43 21.04 6.86 -16.49
CA ARG A 43 21.68 8.18 -16.46
C ARG A 43 21.26 8.98 -15.23
N ASP A 44 22.13 9.88 -14.78
CA ASP A 44 21.79 10.84 -13.73
C ASP A 44 20.61 11.72 -14.18
N GLY A 45 19.71 12.04 -13.26
CA GLY A 45 18.52 12.83 -13.53
C GLY A 45 17.42 12.14 -14.35
N ALA A 46 17.59 10.84 -14.66
CA ALA A 46 16.59 10.10 -15.46
C ALA A 46 15.34 9.70 -14.68
N LEU A 47 15.44 9.55 -13.35
CA LEU A 47 14.30 9.24 -12.51
C LEU A 47 13.43 10.46 -12.30
N GLN A 48 12.14 10.27 -12.48
CA GLN A 48 11.13 11.30 -12.30
C GLN A 48 10.17 10.87 -11.18
N PRO A 49 9.66 11.80 -10.36
CA PRO A 49 8.61 11.50 -9.42
C PRO A 49 7.41 10.85 -10.11
N GLY A 50 6.86 9.80 -9.51
CA GLY A 50 5.62 9.20 -9.96
C GLY A 50 4.44 9.83 -9.23
N TYR A 51 3.81 9.05 -8.37
CA TYR A 51 2.69 9.49 -7.53
C TYR A 51 2.88 8.98 -6.10
N ALA A 52 2.24 9.64 -5.16
CA ALA A 52 2.10 9.17 -3.79
C ALA A 52 0.69 8.64 -3.54
N GLY A 53 0.60 7.66 -2.67
CA GLY A 53 -0.65 7.19 -2.08
C GLY A 53 -0.50 7.18 -0.57
N ILE A 54 -1.61 7.24 0.13
CA ILE A 54 -1.63 7.12 1.58
C ILE A 54 -2.19 5.76 1.94
N ARG A 55 -1.45 5.05 2.77
CA ARG A 55 -1.82 3.73 3.26
C ARG A 55 -2.18 3.86 4.74
N PRO A 56 -3.48 3.90 5.09
CA PRO A 56 -3.90 3.97 6.49
C PRO A 56 -3.46 2.70 7.22
N LYS A 57 -2.88 2.89 8.39
CA LYS A 57 -2.40 1.82 9.26
C LYS A 57 -3.22 1.80 10.55
N ILE A 58 -3.47 0.61 11.09
CA ILE A 58 -4.09 0.41 12.41
C ILE A 58 -3.04 0.19 13.51
N SER A 59 -1.77 0.01 13.13
CA SER A 59 -0.61 -0.04 14.03
C SER A 59 0.22 1.22 13.89
N GLY A 60 0.89 1.62 14.97
CA GLY A 60 1.82 2.75 14.96
C GLY A 60 3.16 2.45 14.30
N PRO A 61 4.02 3.48 14.14
CA PRO A 61 5.32 3.34 13.46
C PRO A 61 6.29 2.42 14.20
N ASP A 62 6.18 2.33 15.53
CA ASP A 62 7.05 1.52 16.39
C ASP A 62 6.40 0.18 16.77
N GLU A 63 5.25 -0.13 16.20
CA GLU A 63 4.52 -1.37 16.46
C GLU A 63 4.73 -2.38 15.31
N PRO A 64 4.65 -3.68 15.59
CA PRO A 64 4.60 -4.68 14.54
C PRO A 64 3.45 -4.43 13.56
N ALA A 65 3.63 -4.79 12.31
CA ALA A 65 2.56 -4.70 11.32
C ALA A 65 1.35 -5.50 11.79
N ALA A 66 0.19 -4.86 11.84
CA ALA A 66 -1.06 -5.52 12.17
C ALA A 66 -1.60 -6.30 10.96
N ASP A 67 -2.27 -7.40 11.25
CA ASP A 67 -3.02 -8.15 10.24
C ASP A 67 -4.35 -7.46 9.90
N PHE A 68 -5.00 -7.90 8.84
CA PHE A 68 -6.34 -7.47 8.49
C PHE A 68 -7.33 -7.78 9.62
N VAL A 69 -8.21 -6.84 9.90
CA VAL A 69 -9.23 -6.99 10.94
C VAL A 69 -10.60 -7.05 10.28
N VAL A 70 -11.32 -8.15 10.51
CA VAL A 70 -12.70 -8.34 10.08
C VAL A 70 -13.55 -8.53 11.32
N GLN A 71 -14.46 -7.58 11.59
CA GLN A 71 -15.29 -7.59 12.79
C GLN A 71 -16.77 -7.64 12.42
N GLY A 72 -17.39 -8.75 12.71
CA GLY A 72 -18.81 -8.96 12.53
C GLY A 72 -19.62 -8.83 13.82
N PRO A 73 -20.92 -9.17 13.77
CA PRO A 73 -21.85 -9.10 14.93
C PRO A 73 -21.34 -9.83 16.17
N GLY A 74 -20.61 -10.92 16.01
CA GLY A 74 -19.99 -11.65 17.13
C GLY A 74 -18.97 -10.84 17.92
N SER A 75 -18.35 -9.84 17.30
CA SER A 75 -17.34 -8.98 17.95
C SER A 75 -17.95 -7.73 18.58
N HIS A 76 -18.91 -7.09 17.93
CA HIS A 76 -19.44 -5.78 18.35
C HIS A 76 -20.95 -5.79 18.67
N GLY A 77 -21.66 -6.90 18.44
CA GLY A 77 -23.06 -7.06 18.78
C GLY A 77 -24.07 -6.33 17.90
N ILE A 78 -23.64 -5.77 16.77
CA ILE A 78 -24.52 -5.04 15.84
C ILE A 78 -24.91 -5.95 14.68
N PRO A 79 -26.17 -6.39 14.58
CA PRO A 79 -26.60 -7.26 13.48
C PRO A 79 -26.46 -6.58 12.12
N GLY A 80 -26.03 -7.35 11.11
CA GLY A 80 -25.96 -6.88 9.73
C GLY A 80 -24.77 -5.95 9.42
N LEU A 81 -23.86 -5.74 10.37
CA LEU A 81 -22.65 -4.92 10.17
C LEU A 81 -21.38 -5.77 10.20
N VAL A 82 -20.52 -5.56 9.21
CA VAL A 82 -19.15 -6.06 9.22
C VAL A 82 -18.21 -4.91 8.94
N ASN A 83 -17.23 -4.72 9.81
CA ASN A 83 -16.16 -3.74 9.65
C ASN A 83 -14.89 -4.44 9.14
N LEU A 84 -14.21 -3.79 8.19
CA LEU A 84 -12.93 -4.21 7.64
C LEU A 84 -11.91 -3.11 7.89
N TYR A 85 -10.87 -3.40 8.66
CA TYR A 85 -9.81 -2.45 8.99
C TYR A 85 -8.44 -2.96 8.60
N GLY A 86 -7.54 -2.04 8.27
CA GLY A 86 -6.16 -2.35 7.95
C GLY A 86 -6.00 -3.16 6.67
N ILE A 87 -6.96 -3.09 5.75
CA ILE A 87 -6.88 -3.77 4.47
C ILE A 87 -5.95 -2.97 3.55
N GLU A 88 -4.73 -3.39 3.48
CA GLU A 88 -3.70 -2.87 2.59
C GLU A 88 -3.17 -3.97 1.67
N SER A 89 -1.97 -3.84 1.11
CA SER A 89 -1.39 -4.92 0.31
C SER A 89 -1.22 -6.20 1.17
N PRO A 90 -1.70 -7.36 0.72
CA PRO A 90 -2.27 -7.71 -0.59
C PRO A 90 -3.82 -7.73 -0.65
N GLY A 91 -4.50 -6.74 -0.09
CA GLY A 91 -5.97 -6.70 0.03
C GLY A 91 -6.71 -6.91 -1.28
N LEU A 92 -6.25 -6.28 -2.37
CA LEU A 92 -6.88 -6.45 -3.68
C LEU A 92 -6.76 -7.91 -4.18
N THR A 93 -5.59 -8.52 -4.05
CA THR A 93 -5.36 -9.93 -4.44
C THR A 93 -6.18 -10.89 -3.58
N SER A 94 -6.40 -10.57 -2.29
CA SER A 94 -7.18 -11.39 -1.36
C SER A 94 -8.64 -10.93 -1.21
N SER A 95 -9.14 -10.12 -2.14
CA SER A 95 -10.48 -9.54 -2.03
C SER A 95 -11.60 -10.57 -2.02
N LEU A 96 -11.50 -11.65 -2.80
CA LEU A 96 -12.52 -12.69 -2.82
C LEU A 96 -12.59 -13.47 -1.51
N PRO A 97 -11.49 -14.01 -0.94
CA PRO A 97 -11.52 -14.60 0.39
C PRO A 97 -11.97 -13.63 1.49
N LEU A 98 -11.63 -12.33 1.41
CA LEU A 98 -12.10 -11.34 2.36
C LEU A 98 -13.63 -11.13 2.25
N ALA A 99 -14.18 -11.16 1.05
CA ALA A 99 -15.62 -11.10 0.84
C ALA A 99 -16.32 -12.32 1.43
N ASP A 100 -15.79 -13.53 1.23
CA ASP A 100 -16.31 -14.75 1.82
C ASP A 100 -16.30 -14.69 3.36
N GLU A 101 -15.21 -14.18 3.94
CA GLU A 101 -15.10 -13.97 5.38
C GLU A 101 -16.14 -12.96 5.88
N ALA A 102 -16.35 -11.87 5.18
CA ALA A 102 -17.36 -10.86 5.53
C ALA A 102 -18.77 -11.47 5.52
N VAL A 103 -19.10 -12.28 4.52
CA VAL A 103 -20.39 -13.00 4.44
C VAL A 103 -20.55 -13.97 5.60
N ARG A 104 -19.50 -14.75 5.90
CA ARG A 104 -19.48 -15.69 7.03
C ARG A 104 -19.73 -14.98 8.38
N GLN A 105 -19.14 -13.81 8.57
CA GLN A 105 -19.31 -12.99 9.77
C GLN A 105 -20.77 -12.45 9.90
N LEU A 106 -21.48 -12.31 8.81
CA LEU A 106 -22.90 -11.93 8.80
C LEU A 106 -23.84 -13.10 9.16
N GLY A 107 -23.32 -14.32 9.27
CA GLY A 107 -24.11 -15.50 9.58
C GLY A 107 -24.57 -16.25 8.33
N GLY A 108 -23.88 -16.08 7.24
CA GLY A 108 -24.07 -16.81 5.98
C GLY A 108 -23.34 -18.15 5.95
#